data_1a8ea091aee77f3dc1b6947d1b795cd1
#
_entry.id   1a8ea091aee77f3dc1b6947d1b795cd1
#
_cell.length_a   1.000
_cell.length_b   1.000
_cell.length_c   1.000
_cell.angle_alpha   90.00
_cell.angle_beta   90.00
_cell.angle_gamma   90.00
#
_symmetry.space_group_name_H-M   'P 1'
#
loop_
_entity.id
_entity.type
_entity.pdbx_description
1 polymer ?
#
loop_
_entity_poly.entity_id
_entity_poly.type
_entity_poly.pdbx_seq_one_letter_code
_entity_poly.pdbx_strand_id
1 'polypeptide(L)'
;MLHWPKEYGGIAATPIERIIWGQEESRFSVPRGIYEIGLGMAGPVMMQYASEEQKARFLPPMAEGKEIWCQLFSEPSAGSDVAGLRSKAVKDGDDWIINGQKVWTSGAHFSDYGILVVRHDPNLEKHKGMTFFFVDMKSPGIDIKPIKQITGGSSFNEVYFNDVRIPDSQRLGELSLIHISEPTRLLSSG
;
A
#
# COMPACT_ATOMS: atom_id res chain seq x y z
N MET A 1 16.84 -1.31 -4.94
CA MET A 1 15.90 -0.62 -5.82
C MET A 1 16.62 0.11 -6.94
N LEU A 2 16.51 -0.41 -8.16
CA LEU A 2 17.29 0.13 -9.27
C LEU A 2 16.86 1.54 -9.69
N HIS A 3 15.55 1.79 -9.76
CA HIS A 3 15.00 3.05 -10.30
C HIS A 3 14.72 4.13 -9.23
N TRP A 4 14.82 3.77 -7.95
CA TRP A 4 14.60 4.75 -6.89
C TRP A 4 15.74 5.76 -6.84
N PRO A 5 15.47 7.02 -6.42
CA PRO A 5 16.50 8.00 -6.13
C PRO A 5 17.51 7.51 -5.10
N LYS A 6 18.74 7.96 -5.19
CA LYS A 6 19.82 7.55 -4.28
C LYS A 6 19.52 7.92 -2.82
N GLU A 7 18.86 9.05 -2.62
CA GLU A 7 18.45 9.54 -1.30
C GLU A 7 17.50 8.59 -0.56
N TYR A 8 16.76 7.74 -1.31
CA TYR A 8 15.84 6.74 -0.74
C TYR A 8 16.36 5.31 -0.86
N GLY A 9 17.68 5.12 -1.00
CA GLY A 9 18.29 3.79 -1.05
C GLY A 9 18.28 3.13 -2.44
N GLY A 10 17.92 3.86 -3.50
CA GLY A 10 18.03 3.41 -4.87
C GLY A 10 19.40 3.71 -5.49
N ILE A 11 19.58 3.32 -6.74
CA ILE A 11 20.77 3.66 -7.52
C ILE A 11 20.49 4.60 -8.70
N ALA A 12 19.24 5.05 -8.85
CA ALA A 12 18.78 5.90 -9.94
C ALA A 12 19.13 5.35 -11.32
N ALA A 13 19.00 4.02 -11.52
CA ALA A 13 19.36 3.33 -12.74
C ALA A 13 18.53 3.84 -13.93
N THR A 14 19.23 4.04 -15.05
CA THR A 14 18.62 4.37 -16.33
C THR A 14 17.72 3.24 -16.84
N PRO A 15 16.80 3.50 -17.77
CA PRO A 15 15.97 2.45 -18.36
C PRO A 15 16.79 1.29 -18.97
N ILE A 16 17.90 1.59 -19.60
CA ILE A 16 18.79 0.56 -20.21
C ILE A 16 19.43 -0.30 -19.13
N GLU A 17 19.98 0.30 -18.07
CA GLU A 17 20.55 -0.45 -16.95
C GLU A 17 19.51 -1.36 -16.28
N ARG A 18 18.27 -0.91 -16.16
CA ARG A 18 17.15 -1.73 -15.64
C ARG A 18 16.84 -2.93 -16.53
N ILE A 19 16.89 -2.76 -17.86
CA ILE A 19 16.67 -3.84 -18.81
C ILE A 19 17.81 -4.87 -18.69
N ILE A 20 19.05 -4.40 -18.69
CA ILE A 20 20.24 -5.28 -18.56
C ILE A 20 20.17 -6.05 -17.25
N TRP A 21 19.88 -5.36 -16.14
CA TRP A 21 19.71 -6.03 -14.85
C TRP A 21 18.62 -7.10 -14.90
N GLY A 22 17.45 -6.78 -15.46
CA GLY A 22 16.36 -7.75 -15.59
C GLY A 22 16.71 -8.99 -16.39
N GLN A 23 17.51 -8.83 -17.47
CA GLN A 23 18.02 -9.96 -18.26
C GLN A 23 18.98 -10.83 -17.45
N GLU A 24 19.90 -10.23 -16.70
CA GLU A 24 20.83 -10.98 -15.87
C GLU A 24 20.13 -11.65 -14.69
N GLU A 25 19.23 -10.92 -14.01
CA GLU A 25 18.48 -11.44 -12.87
C GLU A 25 17.56 -12.61 -13.24
N SER A 26 17.04 -12.64 -14.49
CA SER A 26 16.16 -13.73 -14.96
C SER A 26 16.81 -15.12 -14.95
N ARG A 27 18.14 -15.17 -14.85
CA ARG A 27 18.91 -16.41 -14.71
C ARG A 27 18.88 -17.00 -13.29
N PHE A 28 18.35 -16.24 -12.33
CA PHE A 28 18.32 -16.62 -10.92
C PHE A 28 16.88 -16.70 -10.42
N SER A 29 16.63 -17.59 -9.45
CA SER A 29 15.36 -17.61 -8.72
C SER A 29 15.45 -16.65 -7.54
N VAL A 30 14.77 -15.53 -7.63
CA VAL A 30 14.76 -14.49 -6.59
C VAL A 30 13.35 -14.26 -6.04
N PRO A 31 13.16 -14.02 -4.74
CA PRO A 31 11.84 -13.85 -4.11
C PRO A 31 11.27 -12.43 -4.34
N ARG A 32 11.20 -12.00 -5.60
CA ARG A 32 10.77 -10.65 -5.98
C ARG A 32 9.35 -10.32 -5.54
N GLY A 33 8.44 -11.27 -5.69
CA GLY A 33 7.00 -11.05 -5.56
C GLY A 33 6.57 -10.51 -4.21
N ILE A 34 7.29 -10.84 -3.13
CA ILE A 34 6.94 -10.36 -1.79
C ILE A 34 7.25 -8.87 -1.57
N TYR A 35 8.12 -8.29 -2.38
CA TYR A 35 8.53 -6.89 -2.27
C TYR A 35 7.88 -5.97 -3.31
N GLU A 36 7.19 -6.51 -4.31
CA GLU A 36 6.67 -5.73 -5.44
C GLU A 36 5.67 -4.65 -5.03
N ILE A 37 4.81 -4.94 -4.07
CA ILE A 37 3.81 -3.96 -3.59
C ILE A 37 4.52 -2.79 -2.89
N GLY A 38 5.46 -3.09 -1.99
CA GLY A 38 6.26 -2.05 -1.33
C GLY A 38 7.02 -1.21 -2.34
N LEU A 39 7.86 -1.87 -3.13
CA LEU A 39 8.85 -1.23 -3.98
C LEU A 39 8.26 -0.62 -5.26
N GLY A 40 7.21 -1.21 -5.80
CA GLY A 40 6.60 -0.80 -7.06
C GLY A 40 5.35 0.07 -6.93
N MET A 41 4.70 0.06 -5.77
CA MET A 41 3.44 0.78 -5.54
C MET A 41 3.54 1.73 -4.34
N ALA A 42 3.75 1.22 -3.12
CA ALA A 42 3.77 2.02 -1.91
C ALA A 42 4.90 3.06 -1.90
N GLY A 43 6.12 2.64 -2.21
CA GLY A 43 7.28 3.52 -2.24
C GLY A 43 7.17 4.70 -3.21
N PRO A 44 6.83 4.48 -4.49
CA PRO A 44 6.60 5.59 -5.43
C PRO A 44 5.54 6.59 -4.96
N VAL A 45 4.45 6.12 -4.38
CA VAL A 45 3.40 6.97 -3.82
C VAL A 45 3.90 7.75 -2.61
N MET A 46 4.67 7.11 -1.71
CA MET A 46 5.32 7.79 -0.58
C MET A 46 6.27 8.90 -1.04
N MET A 47 7.13 8.62 -2.01
CA MET A 47 8.07 9.63 -2.54
C MET A 47 7.36 10.88 -3.03
N GLN A 48 6.15 10.74 -3.56
CA GLN A 48 5.39 11.85 -4.12
C GLN A 48 4.54 12.61 -3.09
N TYR A 49 3.93 11.91 -2.12
CA TYR A 49 2.87 12.48 -1.28
C TYR A 49 3.11 12.40 0.22
N ALA A 50 4.10 11.64 0.68
CA ALA A 50 4.38 11.51 2.10
C ALA A 50 5.17 12.72 2.64
N SER A 51 5.05 12.95 3.96
CA SER A 51 5.91 13.92 4.63
C SER A 51 7.37 13.46 4.66
N GLU A 52 8.30 14.37 4.89
CA GLU A 52 9.72 14.02 4.96
C GLU A 52 10.01 13.03 6.12
N GLU A 53 9.28 13.15 7.24
CA GLU A 53 9.37 12.22 8.36
C GLU A 53 8.90 10.82 7.96
N GLN A 54 7.78 10.72 7.22
CA GLN A 54 7.27 9.45 6.71
C GLN A 54 8.24 8.83 5.71
N LYS A 55 8.78 9.61 4.78
CA LYS A 55 9.79 9.15 3.81
C LYS A 55 11.04 8.62 4.52
N ALA A 56 11.57 9.38 5.47
CA ALA A 56 12.75 8.98 6.23
C ALA A 56 12.52 7.70 7.06
N ARG A 57 11.30 7.50 7.57
CA ARG A 57 10.93 6.31 8.36
C ARG A 57 10.74 5.06 7.49
N PHE A 58 10.02 5.18 6.37
CA PHE A 58 9.52 4.01 5.67
C PHE A 58 10.32 3.62 4.41
N LEU A 59 10.88 4.57 3.68
CA LEU A 59 11.54 4.25 2.41
C LEU A 59 12.85 3.45 2.58
N PRO A 60 13.77 3.78 3.53
CA PRO A 60 14.99 3.02 3.67
C PRO A 60 14.76 1.54 4.04
N PRO A 61 13.99 1.18 5.09
CA PRO A 61 13.78 -0.22 5.43
C PRO A 61 13.01 -1.00 4.35
N MET A 62 12.13 -0.32 3.59
CA MET A 62 11.47 -0.91 2.43
C MET A 62 12.47 -1.21 1.31
N ALA A 63 13.38 -0.28 0.99
CA ALA A 63 14.42 -0.46 -0.02
C ALA A 63 15.41 -1.57 0.33
N GLU A 64 15.69 -1.75 1.61
CA GLU A 64 16.58 -2.79 2.16
C GLU A 64 15.89 -4.16 2.28
N GLY A 65 14.57 -4.24 2.02
CA GLY A 65 13.80 -5.47 2.17
C GLY A 65 13.58 -5.90 3.62
N LYS A 66 13.73 -4.98 4.58
CA LYS A 66 13.50 -5.22 6.02
C LYS A 66 12.04 -5.16 6.41
N GLU A 67 11.24 -4.43 5.64
CA GLU A 67 9.79 -4.28 5.83
C GLU A 67 9.05 -4.68 4.57
N ILE A 68 8.10 -5.58 4.70
CA ILE A 68 7.24 -6.05 3.62
C ILE A 68 5.91 -5.33 3.69
N TRP A 69 5.41 -4.90 2.53
CA TRP A 69 4.20 -4.10 2.42
C TRP A 69 3.11 -4.81 1.62
N CYS A 70 1.85 -4.66 2.04
CA CYS A 70 0.68 -5.12 1.29
C CYS A 70 -0.23 -3.95 0.88
N GLN A 71 -1.17 -4.23 -0.03
CA GLN A 71 -2.15 -3.27 -0.54
C GLN A 71 -3.55 -3.62 -0.04
N LEU A 72 -4.17 -2.74 0.72
CA LEU A 72 -5.47 -2.92 1.38
C LEU A 72 -6.53 -2.02 0.69
N PHE A 73 -6.87 -2.35 -0.56
CA PHE A 73 -7.78 -1.55 -1.39
C PHE A 73 -9.12 -2.24 -1.59
N SER A 74 -9.11 -3.42 -2.22
CA SER A 74 -10.33 -4.13 -2.61
C SER A 74 -11.18 -4.55 -1.42
N GLU A 75 -12.50 -4.49 -1.60
CA GLU A 75 -13.51 -4.96 -0.65
C GLU A 75 -14.43 -5.97 -1.34
N PRO A 76 -15.21 -6.78 -0.60
CA PRO A 76 -16.16 -7.70 -1.22
C PRO A 76 -17.14 -7.04 -2.20
N SER A 77 -17.45 -5.76 -1.96
CA SER A 77 -18.36 -4.96 -2.80
C SER A 77 -17.67 -3.94 -3.72
N ALA A 78 -16.34 -3.82 -3.67
CA ALA A 78 -15.59 -2.78 -4.38
C ALA A 78 -14.21 -3.31 -4.84
N GLY A 79 -14.12 -3.66 -6.11
CA GLY A 79 -12.88 -4.06 -6.79
C GLY A 79 -12.40 -2.97 -7.72
N SER A 80 -12.70 -3.09 -9.04
CA SER A 80 -12.34 -2.08 -10.04
C SER A 80 -12.96 -0.70 -9.76
N ASP A 81 -14.15 -0.64 -9.19
CA ASP A 81 -14.73 0.59 -8.64
C ASP A 81 -14.27 0.79 -7.18
N VAL A 82 -13.01 1.21 -7.01
CA VAL A 82 -12.44 1.52 -5.68
C VAL A 82 -13.24 2.61 -4.98
N ALA A 83 -13.86 3.52 -5.72
CA ALA A 83 -14.69 4.57 -5.16
C ALA A 83 -15.98 4.05 -4.46
N GLY A 84 -16.36 2.81 -4.72
CA GLY A 84 -17.47 2.12 -4.06
C GLY A 84 -17.12 1.52 -2.69
N LEU A 85 -15.90 1.69 -2.19
CA LEU A 85 -15.46 1.13 -0.91
C LEU A 85 -16.28 1.65 0.29
N ARG A 86 -16.43 0.79 1.30
CA ARG A 86 -17.27 1.02 2.48
C ARG A 86 -16.52 1.01 3.81
N SER A 87 -15.29 0.53 3.84
CA SER A 87 -14.45 0.63 5.05
C SER A 87 -14.35 2.09 5.49
N LYS A 88 -14.50 2.35 6.77
CA LYS A 88 -14.66 3.70 7.33
C LYS A 88 -13.46 4.08 8.16
N ALA A 89 -13.12 5.37 8.14
CA ALA A 89 -12.23 6.02 9.07
C ALA A 89 -13.00 7.15 9.78
N VAL A 90 -13.09 7.09 11.10
CA VAL A 90 -13.74 8.12 11.91
C VAL A 90 -12.67 8.81 12.76
N LYS A 91 -12.62 10.14 12.69
CA LYS A 91 -11.65 10.94 13.47
C LYS A 91 -11.98 10.87 14.96
N ASP A 92 -10.98 10.60 15.79
CA ASP A 92 -11.07 10.56 17.26
C ASP A 92 -9.83 11.21 17.87
N GLY A 93 -9.92 12.48 18.20
CA GLY A 93 -8.76 13.29 18.63
C GLY A 93 -7.68 13.35 17.56
N ASP A 94 -6.46 12.94 17.88
CA ASP A 94 -5.33 12.89 16.97
C ASP A 94 -5.25 11.57 16.19
N ASP A 95 -6.18 10.64 16.45
CA ASP A 95 -6.23 9.34 15.80
C ASP A 95 -7.44 9.19 14.88
N TRP A 96 -7.43 8.08 14.14
CA TRP A 96 -8.55 7.60 13.33
C TRP A 96 -8.93 6.18 13.77
N ILE A 97 -10.23 5.92 13.88
CA ILE A 97 -10.77 4.60 14.16
C ILE A 97 -11.23 3.98 12.85
N ILE A 98 -10.63 2.86 12.50
CA ILE A 98 -10.88 2.16 11.25
C ILE A 98 -11.77 0.94 11.49
N ASN A 99 -12.83 0.83 10.70
CA ASN A 99 -13.73 -0.33 10.67
C ASN A 99 -14.03 -0.74 9.23
N GLY A 100 -13.98 -2.03 8.95
CA GLY A 100 -14.31 -2.57 7.64
C GLY A 100 -13.62 -3.88 7.31
N GLN A 101 -13.66 -4.23 6.02
CA GLN A 101 -13.06 -5.46 5.51
C GLN A 101 -12.37 -5.18 4.18
N LYS A 102 -11.16 -5.70 4.02
CA LYS A 102 -10.45 -5.78 2.74
C LYS A 102 -10.35 -7.23 2.30
N VAL A 103 -10.30 -7.45 1.00
CA VAL A 103 -10.23 -8.80 0.40
C VAL A 103 -9.21 -8.83 -0.74
N TRP A 104 -8.76 -10.01 -1.08
CA TRP A 104 -7.74 -10.26 -2.11
C TRP A 104 -6.40 -9.58 -1.82
N THR A 105 -6.10 -9.34 -0.54
CA THR A 105 -4.84 -8.72 -0.12
C THR A 105 -3.71 -9.72 -0.23
N SER A 106 -2.82 -9.51 -1.21
CA SER A 106 -1.65 -10.36 -1.41
C SER A 106 -0.70 -10.25 -0.22
N GLY A 107 -0.33 -11.40 0.36
CA GLY A 107 0.71 -11.50 1.37
C GLY A 107 0.43 -10.80 2.71
N ALA A 108 -0.80 -10.38 3.02
CA ALA A 108 -1.11 -9.67 4.27
C ALA A 108 -0.63 -10.40 5.52
N HIS A 109 -0.67 -11.73 5.51
CA HIS A 109 -0.32 -12.57 6.67
C HIS A 109 1.18 -12.57 7.03
N PHE A 110 2.04 -12.06 6.15
CA PHE A 110 3.48 -11.88 6.42
C PHE A 110 3.96 -10.44 6.22
N SER A 111 3.08 -9.51 5.85
CA SER A 111 3.43 -8.10 5.69
C SER A 111 3.58 -7.41 7.04
N ASP A 112 4.55 -6.49 7.13
CA ASP A 112 4.73 -5.64 8.30
C ASP A 112 3.81 -4.42 8.24
N TYR A 113 3.65 -3.84 7.04
CA TYR A 113 2.82 -2.66 6.81
C TYR A 113 1.87 -2.84 5.62
N GLY A 114 0.82 -2.03 5.59
CA GLY A 114 -0.08 -1.92 4.46
C GLY A 114 -0.38 -0.48 4.07
N ILE A 115 -0.60 -0.25 2.76
CA ILE A 115 -1.26 0.97 2.30
C ILE A 115 -2.76 0.72 2.27
N LEU A 116 -3.48 1.44 3.12
CA LEU A 116 -4.92 1.27 3.34
C LEU A 116 -5.70 2.45 2.78
N VAL A 117 -6.69 2.17 1.93
CA VAL A 117 -7.67 3.17 1.47
C VAL A 117 -9.00 2.96 2.17
N VAL A 118 -9.55 4.03 2.72
CA VAL A 118 -10.83 4.02 3.47
C VAL A 118 -11.63 5.29 3.18
N ARG A 119 -12.91 5.28 3.58
CA ARG A 119 -13.80 6.43 3.48
C ARG A 119 -13.83 7.18 4.80
N HIS A 120 -13.41 8.46 4.76
CA HIS A 120 -13.47 9.34 5.92
C HIS A 120 -14.75 10.17 5.99
N ASP A 121 -15.39 10.42 4.83
CA ASP A 121 -16.69 11.13 4.77
C ASP A 121 -17.63 10.46 3.76
N PRO A 122 -18.74 9.86 4.22
CA PRO A 122 -19.71 9.21 3.36
C PRO A 122 -20.60 10.19 2.58
N ASN A 123 -20.63 11.47 2.95
CA ASN A 123 -21.48 12.48 2.30
C ASN A 123 -20.79 13.13 1.09
N LEU A 124 -19.46 12.98 0.98
CA LEU A 124 -18.72 13.48 -0.17
C LEU A 124 -18.84 12.53 -1.36
N GLU A 125 -18.84 13.12 -2.54
CA GLU A 125 -18.89 12.36 -3.80
C GLU A 125 -17.74 11.35 -3.87
N LYS A 126 -18.11 10.14 -4.26
CA LYS A 126 -17.24 8.97 -4.54
C LYS A 126 -15.78 9.10 -4.07
N HIS A 127 -14.96 9.80 -4.84
CA HIS A 127 -13.52 9.89 -4.58
C HIS A 127 -13.16 10.90 -3.49
N LYS A 128 -13.89 12.00 -3.37
CA LYS A 128 -13.58 13.09 -2.42
C LYS A 128 -13.69 12.70 -0.95
N GLY A 129 -14.41 11.64 -0.63
CA GLY A 129 -14.55 11.13 0.73
C GLY A 129 -13.54 10.06 1.12
N MET A 130 -12.49 9.84 0.33
CA MET A 130 -11.50 8.79 0.56
C MET A 130 -10.21 9.37 1.13
N THR A 131 -9.48 8.56 1.89
CA THR A 131 -8.13 8.87 2.36
C THR A 131 -7.28 7.61 2.49
N PHE A 132 -5.97 7.80 2.61
CA PHE A 132 -4.98 6.73 2.69
C PHE A 132 -4.25 6.76 4.02
N PHE A 133 -3.95 5.58 4.54
CA PHE A 133 -3.14 5.41 5.73
C PHE A 133 -2.05 4.37 5.49
N PHE A 134 -0.92 4.57 6.16
CA PHE A 134 0.02 3.50 6.45
C PHE A 134 -0.47 2.80 7.71
N VAL A 135 -0.56 1.48 7.67
CA VAL A 135 -1.04 0.70 8.81
C VAL A 135 -0.03 -0.38 9.17
N ASP A 136 0.34 -0.46 10.44
CA ASP A 136 1.08 -1.58 10.98
C ASP A 136 0.14 -2.79 11.03
N MET A 137 0.47 -3.85 10.29
CA MET A 137 -0.37 -5.05 10.17
C MET A 137 -0.50 -5.84 11.47
N LYS A 138 0.30 -5.49 12.49
CA LYS A 138 0.27 -6.08 13.83
C LYS A 138 -0.56 -5.26 14.83
N SER A 139 -1.20 -4.16 14.35
CA SER A 139 -2.05 -3.31 15.20
C SER A 139 -3.21 -4.09 15.81
N PRO A 140 -3.57 -3.83 17.07
CA PRO A 140 -4.75 -4.43 17.70
C PRO A 140 -6.02 -4.15 16.88
N GLY A 141 -6.89 -5.16 16.75
CA GLY A 141 -8.13 -5.06 15.98
C GLY A 141 -8.00 -5.49 14.51
N ILE A 142 -6.81 -5.79 14.02
CA ILE A 142 -6.61 -6.39 12.69
C ILE A 142 -6.67 -7.90 12.81
N ASP A 143 -7.58 -8.53 12.03
CA ASP A 143 -7.69 -9.98 11.88
C ASP A 143 -7.47 -10.36 10.41
N ILE A 144 -6.50 -11.24 10.17
CA ILE A 144 -6.07 -11.64 8.82
C ILE A 144 -6.43 -13.09 8.60
N LYS A 145 -7.22 -13.37 7.56
CA LYS A 145 -7.68 -14.72 7.20
C LYS A 145 -7.21 -15.10 5.80
N PRO A 146 -6.27 -16.06 5.68
CA PRO A 146 -5.85 -16.56 4.38
C PRO A 146 -7.00 -17.18 3.58
N ILE A 147 -7.11 -16.84 2.30
CA ILE A 147 -8.08 -17.39 1.37
C ILE A 147 -7.46 -18.62 0.70
N LYS A 148 -8.05 -19.79 0.90
CA LYS A 148 -7.61 -21.02 0.22
C LYS A 148 -8.00 -20.98 -1.24
N GLN A 149 -7.02 -21.02 -2.11
CA GLN A 149 -7.19 -21.00 -3.56
C GLN A 149 -7.37 -22.42 -4.11
N ILE A 150 -7.99 -22.57 -5.27
CA ILE A 150 -8.18 -23.86 -5.95
C ILE A 150 -6.85 -24.54 -6.29
N THR A 151 -5.77 -23.78 -6.43
CA THR A 151 -4.40 -24.24 -6.64
C THR A 151 -3.76 -24.85 -5.39
N GLY A 152 -4.44 -24.81 -4.23
CA GLY A 152 -3.94 -25.26 -2.94
C GLY A 152 -3.15 -24.19 -2.16
N GLY A 153 -2.78 -23.07 -2.77
CA GLY A 153 -2.09 -21.96 -2.12
C GLY A 153 -3.04 -21.06 -1.32
N SER A 154 -2.46 -20.10 -0.58
CA SER A 154 -3.18 -19.09 0.22
C SER A 154 -2.49 -17.74 0.14
N SER A 155 -2.15 -17.30 -1.08
CA SER A 155 -1.42 -16.03 -1.30
C SER A 155 -2.26 -14.78 -1.03
N PHE A 156 -3.60 -14.90 -1.10
CA PHE A 156 -4.53 -13.82 -0.84
C PHE A 156 -5.17 -13.95 0.54
N ASN A 157 -5.58 -12.81 1.09
CA ASN A 157 -6.16 -12.73 2.42
C ASN A 157 -7.41 -11.85 2.44
N GLU A 158 -8.32 -12.16 3.35
CA GLU A 158 -9.27 -11.22 3.91
C GLU A 158 -8.61 -10.54 5.11
N VAL A 159 -8.83 -9.24 5.24
CA VAL A 159 -8.32 -8.44 6.36
C VAL A 159 -9.47 -7.66 6.98
N TYR A 160 -9.75 -7.93 8.25
CA TYR A 160 -10.82 -7.28 9.00
C TYR A 160 -10.23 -6.22 9.93
N PHE A 161 -10.88 -5.08 10.00
CA PHE A 161 -10.56 -3.96 10.87
C PHE A 161 -11.69 -3.76 11.85
N ASN A 162 -11.42 -3.96 13.15
CA ASN A 162 -12.37 -3.84 14.25
C ASN A 162 -11.82 -2.80 15.22
N ASP A 163 -12.30 -1.57 15.12
CA ASP A 163 -11.88 -0.42 15.90
C ASP A 163 -10.34 -0.21 15.92
N VAL A 164 -9.71 -0.42 14.78
CA VAL A 164 -8.25 -0.24 14.64
C VAL A 164 -7.91 1.24 14.73
N ARG A 165 -7.07 1.59 15.71
CA ARG A 165 -6.64 2.96 15.95
C ARG A 165 -5.36 3.27 15.18
N ILE A 166 -5.39 4.31 14.33
CA ILE A 166 -4.26 4.76 13.51
C ILE A 166 -4.03 6.24 13.78
N PRO A 167 -2.80 6.66 14.17
CA PRO A 167 -2.46 8.08 14.34
C PRO A 167 -2.59 8.87 13.03
N ASP A 168 -3.02 10.13 13.11
CA ASP A 168 -3.11 11.01 11.93
C ASP A 168 -1.75 11.21 11.25
N SER A 169 -0.65 11.07 11.98
CA SER A 169 0.70 11.09 11.42
C SER A 169 1.01 9.94 10.45
N GLN A 170 0.20 8.88 10.43
CA GLN A 170 0.28 7.79 9.44
C GLN A 170 -0.68 8.00 8.26
N ARG A 171 -1.39 9.11 8.19
CA ARG A 171 -2.18 9.48 7.02
C ARG A 171 -1.27 9.97 5.91
N LEU A 172 -1.48 9.44 4.71
CA LEU A 172 -0.72 9.82 3.53
C LEU A 172 -1.37 11.04 2.86
N GLY A 173 -0.64 12.15 2.82
CA GLY A 173 -1.08 13.37 2.18
C GLY A 173 -2.31 14.00 2.85
N GLU A 174 -3.00 14.88 2.11
CA GLU A 174 -4.21 15.55 2.58
C GLU A 174 -5.46 14.66 2.43
N LEU A 175 -6.54 15.03 3.14
CA LEU A 175 -7.84 14.38 2.96
C LEU A 175 -8.32 14.58 1.51
N SER A 176 -8.97 13.55 0.97
CA SER A 176 -9.50 13.56 -0.42
C SER A 176 -8.44 13.56 -1.52
N LEU A 177 -7.21 13.16 -1.23
CA LEU A 177 -6.15 13.04 -2.23
C LEU A 177 -6.38 11.80 -3.11
N ILE A 178 -7.16 11.98 -4.18
CA ILE A 178 -7.65 10.90 -5.06
C ILE A 178 -6.56 10.35 -5.98
N HIS A 179 -5.59 11.18 -6.33
CA HIS A 179 -4.61 10.86 -7.38
C HIS A 179 -3.65 9.74 -6.99
N ILE A 180 -3.66 9.30 -5.75
CA ILE A 180 -2.84 8.19 -5.25
C ILE A 180 -3.30 6.84 -5.80
N SER A 181 -4.58 6.70 -6.17
CA SER A 181 -5.13 5.43 -6.65
C SER A 181 -4.91 5.16 -8.14
N GLU A 182 -4.39 6.12 -8.91
CA GLU A 182 -4.12 5.99 -10.34
C GLU A 182 -2.64 6.22 -10.72
N PRO A 183 -1.67 5.47 -10.19
CA PRO A 183 -0.25 5.69 -10.53
C PRO A 183 0.07 5.39 -12.00
N THR A 184 -0.82 4.71 -12.72
CA THR A 184 -0.61 4.29 -14.11
C THR A 184 -0.86 5.40 -15.14
N ARG A 185 -1.59 6.45 -14.82
CA ARG A 185 -1.87 7.55 -15.78
C ARG A 185 -0.74 8.57 -15.91
N LEU A 186 0.14 8.69 -14.92
CA LEU A 186 1.24 9.66 -14.94
C LEU A 186 2.44 9.23 -15.78
N LEU A 187 2.50 7.99 -16.26
CA LEU A 187 3.60 7.48 -17.09
C LEU A 187 3.28 7.48 -18.59
N SER A 188 2.09 7.89 -19.03
CA SER A 188 1.68 7.88 -20.44
C SER A 188 1.61 9.25 -21.10
N SER A 189 1.98 10.33 -20.40
CA SER A 189 2.00 11.70 -20.97
C SER A 189 3.38 12.32 -20.81
N GLY A 190 4.32 11.82 -21.63
CA GLY A 190 5.66 12.39 -21.81
C GLY A 190 6.26 11.84 -23.09
#